data_0089189a0972c9c5afd863a546992ca2
#
_entry.id   0089189a0972c9c5afd863a546992ca2
#
_cell.length_a   1.000
_cell.length_b   1.000
_cell.length_c   1.000
_cell.angle_alpha   90.00
_cell.angle_beta   90.00
_cell.angle_gamma   90.00
#
_symmetry.space_group_name_H-M   'P 1'
#
loop_
_entity.id
_entity.type
_entity.pdbx_description
1 polymer ?
#
loop_
_entity_poly.entity_id
_entity_poly.type
_entity_poly.pdbx_seq_one_letter_code
_entity_poly.pdbx_strand_id
1 'polypeptide(L)'
;MDVDRQSIQRYIYLADDDSDDRDFFADAMLEIDPHVILKQAHDGMYLMDNLLRLSNSELPEFIFLDINMPRKSGLECLEEIRNHNGTLKEVNVIMLSTSSDPENIQKAMELGATFYAVKPSSFEKLKSLLDDILNMNLVSTFQEKRKFLFV
;
A
#
# COMPACT_ATOMS: atom_id res chain seq x y z
N MET A 1 -4.42 -2.17 31.81
CA MET A 1 -4.07 -3.37 31.13
C MET A 1 -4.70 -3.38 29.74
N ASP A 2 -3.89 -3.54 28.77
CA ASP A 2 -4.33 -3.36 27.39
C ASP A 2 -4.09 -4.59 26.55
N VAL A 3 -4.65 -5.69 27.03
CA VAL A 3 -4.56 -6.94 26.29
C VAL A 3 -5.16 -6.77 24.91
N ASP A 4 -6.28 -6.03 24.82
CA ASP A 4 -6.95 -5.85 23.54
C ASP A 4 -6.06 -5.14 22.53
N ARG A 5 -5.31 -4.13 22.98
CA ARG A 5 -4.43 -3.41 22.09
C ARG A 5 -3.33 -4.32 21.55
N GLN A 6 -2.84 -5.23 22.40
CA GLN A 6 -1.81 -6.15 21.97
C GLN A 6 -2.34 -7.20 21.00
N SER A 7 -3.62 -7.48 21.04
CA SER A 7 -4.22 -8.48 20.16
C SER A 7 -4.64 -7.89 18.82
N ILE A 8 -4.62 -6.57 18.67
CA ILE A 8 -4.98 -5.94 17.39
C ILE A 8 -3.85 -6.14 16.41
N GLN A 9 -4.19 -6.69 15.25
CA GLN A 9 -3.22 -6.94 14.22
C GLN A 9 -3.45 -6.01 13.05
N ARG A 10 -2.36 -5.56 12.47
CA ARG A 10 -2.39 -4.69 11.29
C ARG A 10 -1.93 -5.50 10.09
N TYR A 11 -2.78 -5.59 9.09
CA TYR A 11 -2.48 -6.30 7.87
C TYR A 11 -2.10 -5.30 6.79
N ILE A 12 -0.97 -5.53 6.15
CA ILE A 12 -0.47 -4.68 5.07
C ILE A 12 -0.06 -5.59 3.93
N TYR A 13 -0.46 -5.22 2.72
CA TYR A 13 -0.08 -5.95 1.51
C TYR A 13 0.91 -5.14 0.70
N LEU A 14 1.86 -5.83 0.11
CA LEU A 14 2.84 -5.25 -0.81
C LEU A 14 2.85 -6.08 -2.07
N ALA A 15 2.71 -5.43 -3.21
CA ALA A 15 2.88 -6.08 -4.50
C ALA A 15 4.05 -5.40 -5.24
N ASP A 16 5.06 -6.17 -5.58
CA ASP A 16 6.27 -5.69 -6.24
C ASP A 16 6.94 -6.92 -6.85
N ASP A 17 7.34 -6.84 -8.12
CA ASP A 17 7.92 -7.99 -8.79
C ASP A 17 9.39 -8.21 -8.46
N ASP A 18 10.04 -7.24 -7.83
CA ASP A 18 11.46 -7.31 -7.49
C ASP A 18 11.61 -7.83 -6.06
N SER A 19 12.24 -9.01 -5.93
CA SER A 19 12.39 -9.64 -4.61
C SER A 19 13.26 -8.82 -3.68
N ASP A 20 14.29 -8.14 -4.23
CA ASP A 20 15.14 -7.30 -3.39
C ASP A 20 14.38 -6.11 -2.83
N ASP A 21 13.52 -5.51 -3.65
CA ASP A 21 12.67 -4.41 -3.19
C ASP A 21 11.70 -4.89 -2.13
N ARG A 22 11.14 -6.09 -2.29
CA ARG A 22 10.24 -6.64 -1.27
C ARG A 22 10.97 -6.87 0.06
N ASP A 23 12.19 -7.39 0.00
CA ASP A 23 12.99 -7.61 1.21
C ASP A 23 13.31 -6.28 1.90
N PHE A 24 13.68 -5.29 1.10
CA PHE A 24 14.01 -3.96 1.61
C PHE A 24 12.81 -3.35 2.34
N PHE A 25 11.64 -3.45 1.71
CA PHE A 25 10.40 -2.95 2.31
C PHE A 25 10.05 -3.72 3.58
N ALA A 26 10.18 -5.05 3.55
CA ALA A 26 9.85 -5.87 4.70
C ALA A 26 10.74 -5.54 5.89
N ASP A 27 12.04 -5.35 5.65
CA ASP A 27 12.96 -4.98 6.71
C ASP A 27 12.62 -3.63 7.32
N ALA A 28 12.28 -2.66 6.47
CA ALA A 28 11.90 -1.34 6.95
C ALA A 28 10.62 -1.40 7.78
N MET A 29 9.63 -2.16 7.28
CA MET A 29 8.36 -2.29 7.97
C MET A 29 8.53 -2.93 9.34
N LEU A 30 9.35 -3.97 9.42
CA LEU A 30 9.58 -4.67 10.67
C LEU A 30 10.18 -3.74 11.72
N GLU A 31 11.04 -2.81 11.30
CA GLU A 31 11.66 -1.89 12.24
C GLU A 31 10.69 -0.85 12.79
N ILE A 32 9.72 -0.43 11.98
CA ILE A 32 8.80 0.59 12.45
C ILE A 32 7.61 0.00 13.20
N ASP A 33 7.22 -1.25 12.87
CA ASP A 33 6.12 -1.90 13.59
C ASP A 33 6.29 -3.41 13.50
N PRO A 34 6.92 -4.03 14.51
CA PRO A 34 7.18 -5.47 14.46
C PRO A 34 5.92 -6.33 14.55
N HIS A 35 4.77 -5.74 14.85
CA HIS A 35 3.53 -6.49 14.97
C HIS A 35 2.70 -6.47 13.68
N VAL A 36 3.16 -5.78 12.65
CA VAL A 36 2.47 -5.78 11.36
C VAL A 36 2.59 -7.15 10.71
N ILE A 37 1.48 -7.62 10.15
CA ILE A 37 1.49 -8.81 9.32
C ILE A 37 1.58 -8.33 7.88
N LEU A 38 2.74 -8.55 7.26
CA LEU A 38 3.00 -8.14 5.90
C LEU A 38 2.80 -9.32 4.95
N LYS A 39 1.89 -9.16 4.00
CA LYS A 39 1.67 -10.15 2.95
C LYS A 39 2.27 -9.61 1.67
N GLN A 40 2.98 -10.45 0.95
CA GLN A 40 3.71 -10.03 -0.23
C GLN A 40 3.19 -10.75 -1.46
N ALA A 41 3.11 -10.01 -2.56
CA ALA A 41 2.73 -10.56 -3.85
C ALA A 41 3.79 -10.17 -4.87
N HIS A 42 4.15 -11.12 -5.74
CA HIS A 42 5.20 -10.90 -6.73
C HIS A 42 4.66 -10.39 -8.06
N ASP A 43 3.34 -10.36 -8.23
CA ASP A 43 2.73 -9.73 -9.40
C ASP A 43 1.27 -9.38 -9.09
N GLY A 44 0.66 -8.65 -10.01
CA GLY A 44 -0.69 -8.15 -9.80
C GLY A 44 -1.77 -9.23 -9.81
N MET A 45 -1.58 -10.28 -10.60
CA MET A 45 -2.55 -11.37 -10.62
C MET A 45 -2.60 -12.09 -9.29
N TYR A 46 -1.40 -12.39 -8.75
CA TYR A 46 -1.31 -13.07 -7.47
C TYR A 46 -1.92 -12.21 -6.36
N LEU A 47 -1.64 -10.89 -6.40
CA LEU A 47 -2.22 -9.97 -5.43
C LEU A 47 -3.74 -10.04 -5.47
N MET A 48 -4.32 -9.88 -6.65
CA MET A 48 -5.77 -9.83 -6.76
C MET A 48 -6.42 -11.16 -6.38
N ASP A 49 -5.81 -12.28 -6.75
CA ASP A 49 -6.31 -13.59 -6.35
C ASP A 49 -6.41 -13.69 -4.83
N ASN A 50 -5.40 -13.17 -4.12
CA ASN A 50 -5.41 -13.21 -2.67
C ASN A 50 -6.43 -12.25 -2.07
N LEU A 51 -6.48 -11.02 -2.58
CA LEU A 51 -7.38 -10.01 -2.02
C LEU A 51 -8.85 -10.41 -2.17
N LEU A 52 -9.20 -11.01 -3.31
CA LEU A 52 -10.58 -11.35 -3.57
C LEU A 52 -11.11 -12.50 -2.71
N ARG A 53 -10.22 -13.22 -2.03
CA ARG A 53 -10.59 -14.31 -1.14
C ARG A 53 -10.75 -13.88 0.31
N LEU A 54 -10.39 -12.64 0.64
CA LEU A 54 -10.40 -12.19 2.03
C LEU A 54 -11.82 -11.90 2.49
N SER A 55 -12.10 -12.24 3.75
CA SER A 55 -13.31 -11.77 4.40
C SER A 55 -13.13 -10.32 4.83
N ASN A 56 -14.22 -9.67 5.19
CA ASN A 56 -14.14 -8.27 5.60
C ASN A 56 -13.24 -8.05 6.81
N SER A 57 -13.14 -9.05 7.68
CA SER A 57 -12.30 -8.91 8.87
C SER A 57 -10.82 -9.07 8.58
N GLU A 58 -10.48 -9.53 7.38
CA GLU A 58 -9.10 -9.78 6.98
C GLU A 58 -8.54 -8.71 6.06
N LEU A 59 -9.33 -7.70 5.70
CA LEU A 59 -8.89 -6.68 4.75
C LEU A 59 -7.69 -5.91 5.29
N PRO A 60 -6.73 -5.61 4.43
CA PRO A 60 -5.56 -4.87 4.89
C PRO A 60 -5.89 -3.41 5.18
N GLU A 61 -5.09 -2.82 6.05
CA GLU A 61 -5.16 -1.41 6.32
C GLU A 61 -4.60 -0.61 5.15
N PHE A 62 -3.55 -1.13 4.53
CA PHE A 62 -2.88 -0.51 3.39
C PHE A 62 -2.49 -1.55 2.38
N ILE A 63 -2.54 -1.18 1.11
CA ILE A 63 -1.98 -1.96 0.02
C ILE A 63 -0.96 -1.06 -0.69
N PHE A 64 0.29 -1.50 -0.73
CA PHE A 64 1.35 -0.81 -1.44
C PHE A 64 1.57 -1.51 -2.78
N LEU A 65 1.47 -0.76 -3.87
CA LEU A 65 1.52 -1.32 -5.22
C LEU A 65 2.63 -0.68 -6.04
N ASP A 66 3.49 -1.51 -6.59
CA ASP A 66 4.36 -1.05 -7.66
C ASP A 66 3.54 -0.96 -8.94
N ILE A 67 3.87 -0.01 -9.80
CA ILE A 67 3.15 0.17 -11.05
C ILE A 67 3.56 -0.90 -12.06
N ASN A 68 4.86 -1.13 -12.21
CA ASN A 68 5.37 -2.01 -13.28
C ASN A 68 5.54 -3.43 -12.78
N MET A 69 4.53 -4.23 -13.02
CA MET A 69 4.55 -5.64 -12.66
C MET A 69 4.08 -6.46 -13.87
N PRO A 70 4.60 -7.69 -14.03
CA PRO A 70 4.12 -8.55 -15.10
C PRO A 70 2.70 -9.02 -14.85
N ARG A 71 2.03 -9.42 -15.90
CA ARG A 71 0.71 -10.03 -15.91
C ARG A 71 -0.41 -9.05 -15.59
N LYS A 72 -0.28 -8.23 -14.56
CA LYS A 72 -1.26 -7.18 -14.24
C LYS A 72 -0.50 -6.06 -13.55
N SER A 73 -0.60 -4.86 -14.08
CA SER A 73 0.12 -3.71 -13.53
C SER A 73 -0.52 -3.21 -12.25
N GLY A 74 0.23 -2.38 -11.51
CA GLY A 74 -0.32 -1.77 -10.30
C GLY A 74 -1.51 -0.88 -10.58
N LEU A 75 -1.49 -0.14 -11.69
CA LEU A 75 -2.65 0.71 -12.03
C LEU A 75 -3.88 -0.13 -12.36
N GLU A 76 -3.69 -1.27 -13.01
CA GLU A 76 -4.80 -2.18 -13.27
C GLU A 76 -5.36 -2.77 -11.98
N CYS A 77 -4.48 -3.11 -11.04
CA CYS A 77 -4.93 -3.59 -9.74
C CYS A 77 -5.71 -2.52 -8.99
N LEU A 78 -5.22 -1.30 -9.00
CA LEU A 78 -5.90 -0.18 -8.36
C LEU A 78 -7.30 -0.01 -8.91
N GLU A 79 -7.42 -0.04 -10.23
CA GLU A 79 -8.72 0.12 -10.86
C GLU A 79 -9.66 -1.00 -10.44
N GLU A 80 -9.18 -2.21 -10.43
CA GLU A 80 -10.00 -3.36 -10.03
C GLU A 80 -10.44 -3.26 -8.57
N ILE A 81 -9.53 -2.83 -7.68
CA ILE A 81 -9.84 -2.65 -6.27
C ILE A 81 -10.96 -1.61 -6.10
N ARG A 82 -10.82 -0.46 -6.78
CA ARG A 82 -11.78 0.63 -6.63
C ARG A 82 -13.14 0.31 -7.26
N ASN A 83 -13.17 -0.61 -8.22
CA ASN A 83 -14.42 -1.04 -8.83
C ASN A 83 -15.06 -2.23 -8.14
N HIS A 84 -14.47 -2.72 -7.08
CA HIS A 84 -15.01 -3.86 -6.34
C HIS A 84 -16.33 -3.48 -5.67
N ASN A 85 -17.26 -4.42 -5.58
CA ASN A 85 -18.58 -4.16 -5.03
C ASN A 85 -18.62 -4.16 -3.51
N GLY A 86 -17.62 -4.73 -2.86
CA GLY A 86 -17.58 -4.85 -1.40
C GLY A 86 -16.70 -3.80 -0.76
N THR A 87 -16.34 -4.04 0.49
CA THR A 87 -15.56 -3.10 1.27
C THR A 87 -14.11 -2.98 0.80
N LEU A 88 -13.62 -3.92 0.00
CA LEU A 88 -12.28 -3.84 -0.55
C LEU A 88 -12.04 -2.52 -1.30
N LYS A 89 -13.08 -1.98 -1.93
CA LYS A 89 -12.92 -0.76 -2.72
C LYS A 89 -12.51 0.45 -1.88
N GLU A 90 -12.63 0.37 -0.56
CA GLU A 90 -12.32 1.50 0.31
C GLU A 90 -10.97 1.38 0.99
N VAL A 91 -10.24 0.32 0.75
CA VAL A 91 -8.92 0.12 1.34
C VAL A 91 -7.96 1.19 0.83
N ASN A 92 -7.08 1.64 1.71
CA ASN A 92 -6.08 2.62 1.31
C ASN A 92 -5.03 1.98 0.42
N VAL A 93 -4.84 2.54 -0.76
CA VAL A 93 -3.87 2.05 -1.74
C VAL A 93 -2.82 3.13 -1.96
N ILE A 94 -1.57 2.75 -1.76
CA ILE A 94 -0.42 3.63 -1.98
C ILE A 94 0.36 3.08 -3.17
N MET A 95 0.48 3.89 -4.22
CA MET A 95 1.37 3.53 -5.32
C MET A 95 2.79 3.80 -4.89
N LEU A 96 3.67 2.82 -5.04
CA LEU A 96 5.06 2.93 -4.62
C LEU A 96 5.91 2.54 -5.83
N SER A 97 6.50 3.53 -6.50
CA SER A 97 7.13 3.32 -7.79
C SER A 97 8.39 4.17 -7.91
N THR A 98 9.36 3.66 -8.67
CA THR A 98 10.53 4.47 -9.00
C THR A 98 10.23 5.58 -9.99
N SER A 99 9.07 5.51 -10.66
CA SER A 99 8.69 6.50 -11.65
C SER A 99 8.17 7.76 -11.00
N SER A 100 8.69 8.92 -11.43
CA SER A 100 8.12 10.22 -11.08
C SER A 100 7.43 10.85 -12.28
N ASP A 101 7.10 10.06 -13.28
CA ASP A 101 6.44 10.54 -14.50
C ASP A 101 5.08 11.15 -14.13
N PRO A 102 4.85 12.42 -14.50
CA PRO A 102 3.58 13.07 -14.18
C PRO A 102 2.35 12.34 -14.71
N GLU A 103 2.46 11.63 -15.83
CA GLU A 103 1.34 10.88 -16.36
C GLU A 103 0.95 9.73 -15.43
N ASN A 104 1.93 9.02 -14.88
CA ASN A 104 1.64 7.95 -13.95
C ASN A 104 1.01 8.49 -12.66
N ILE A 105 1.54 9.59 -12.17
CA ILE A 105 1.03 10.22 -10.96
C ILE A 105 -0.41 10.67 -11.16
N GLN A 106 -0.68 11.33 -12.29
CA GLN A 106 -2.02 11.81 -12.61
C GLN A 106 -2.98 10.64 -12.75
N LYS A 107 -2.58 9.57 -13.43
CA LYS A 107 -3.43 8.42 -13.64
C LYS A 107 -3.76 7.74 -12.31
N ALA A 108 -2.77 7.60 -11.44
CA ALA A 108 -2.99 7.02 -10.13
C ALA A 108 -4.01 7.84 -9.33
N MET A 109 -3.90 9.16 -9.39
CA MET A 109 -4.85 10.02 -8.72
C MET A 109 -6.26 9.84 -9.29
N GLU A 110 -6.38 9.80 -10.60
CA GLU A 110 -7.68 9.64 -11.26
C GLU A 110 -8.33 8.30 -10.94
N LEU A 111 -7.52 7.26 -10.80
CA LEU A 111 -8.02 5.92 -10.50
C LEU A 111 -8.32 5.73 -9.02
N GLY A 112 -7.98 6.71 -8.18
CA GLY A 112 -8.38 6.68 -6.79
C GLY A 112 -7.34 6.17 -5.81
N ALA A 113 -6.05 6.27 -6.13
CA ALA A 113 -5.02 5.95 -5.16
C ALA A 113 -5.12 6.91 -3.98
N THR A 114 -4.83 6.39 -2.79
CA THR A 114 -4.78 7.24 -1.60
C THR A 114 -3.56 8.14 -1.65
N PHE A 115 -2.40 7.57 -1.98
CA PHE A 115 -1.15 8.31 -2.13
C PHE A 115 -0.32 7.72 -3.26
N TYR A 116 0.62 8.53 -3.75
CA TYR A 116 1.66 8.09 -4.67
C TYR A 116 2.99 8.44 -4.04
N ALA A 117 3.85 7.46 -3.88
CA ALA A 117 5.17 7.67 -3.31
C ALA A 117 6.23 7.22 -4.31
N VAL A 118 7.24 8.05 -4.52
CA VAL A 118 8.40 7.67 -5.32
C VAL A 118 9.31 6.85 -4.41
N LYS A 119 9.69 5.66 -4.85
CA LYS A 119 10.48 4.74 -4.02
C LYS A 119 11.78 5.41 -3.58
N PRO A 120 12.01 5.53 -2.25
CA PRO A 120 13.30 6.03 -1.78
C PRO A 120 14.39 5.00 -2.02
N SER A 121 15.60 5.47 -2.31
CA SER A 121 16.74 4.59 -2.49
C SER A 121 17.45 4.28 -1.16
N SER A 122 17.15 5.05 -0.13
CA SER A 122 17.77 4.92 1.18
C SER A 122 16.84 4.21 2.14
N PHE A 123 17.40 3.29 2.94
CA PHE A 123 16.62 2.55 3.94
C PHE A 123 15.98 3.50 4.95
N GLU A 124 16.74 4.50 5.40
CA GLU A 124 16.22 5.45 6.38
C GLU A 124 15.08 6.28 5.82
N LYS A 125 15.16 6.67 4.55
CA LYS A 125 14.07 7.40 3.93
C LYS A 125 12.85 6.54 3.72
N LEU A 126 13.04 5.26 3.40
CA LEU A 126 11.92 4.36 3.27
C LEU A 126 11.22 4.17 4.62
N LYS A 127 11.99 3.98 5.69
CA LYS A 127 11.39 3.85 7.03
C LYS A 127 10.60 5.11 7.39
N SER A 128 11.17 6.27 7.11
CA SER A 128 10.50 7.52 7.42
C SER A 128 9.19 7.65 6.66
N LEU A 129 9.21 7.31 5.37
CA LEU A 129 8.02 7.33 4.54
C LEU A 129 6.93 6.41 5.10
N LEU A 130 7.31 5.17 5.41
CA LEU A 130 6.34 4.19 5.92
C LEU A 130 5.80 4.61 7.28
N ASP A 131 6.66 5.13 8.14
CA ASP A 131 6.24 5.60 9.44
C ASP A 131 5.22 6.74 9.31
N ASP A 132 5.49 7.68 8.42
CA ASP A 132 4.57 8.79 8.18
C ASP A 132 3.21 8.29 7.71
N ILE A 133 3.20 7.37 6.76
CA ILE A 133 1.95 6.86 6.21
C ILE A 133 1.16 6.08 7.26
N LEU A 134 1.84 5.21 8.01
CA LEU A 134 1.15 4.35 8.97
C LEU A 134 0.58 5.14 10.14
N ASN A 135 1.11 6.30 10.41
CA ASN A 135 0.66 7.12 11.53
C ASN A 135 -0.30 8.22 11.13
N MET A 136 -0.68 8.28 9.85
CA MET A 136 -1.66 9.25 9.41
C MET A 136 -3.05 8.89 9.85
N ASN A 137 -3.84 9.92 10.18
CA ASN A 137 -5.25 9.74 10.44
C ASN A 137 -6.02 9.90 9.13
N LEU A 138 -6.32 8.79 8.48
CA LEU A 138 -6.95 8.79 7.17
C LEU A 138 -8.47 8.85 7.23
N VAL A 139 -9.05 8.88 8.44
CA VAL A 139 -10.51 8.95 8.55
C VAL A 139 -11.01 10.38 8.75
N SER A 140 -10.10 11.34 8.90
CA SER A 140 -10.49 12.73 9.07
C SER A 140 -11.11 13.28 7.80
N THR A 141 -12.19 14.06 7.96
CA THR A 141 -12.87 14.66 6.82
C THR A 141 -12.18 15.92 6.32
N PHE A 142 -11.14 16.37 7.00
CA PHE A 142 -10.42 17.57 6.57
C PHE A 142 -9.19 17.21 5.74
N GLN A 143 -9.39 16.32 4.78
CA GLN A 143 -8.28 15.78 4.04
C GLN A 143 -8.04 16.43 2.68
N GLU A 144 -8.86 17.40 2.33
CA GLU A 144 -8.68 18.04 1.02
C GLU A 144 -7.31 18.68 0.86
N LYS A 145 -6.63 18.99 1.98
CA LYS A 145 -5.28 19.54 1.92
C LYS A 145 -4.20 18.51 2.15
N ARG A 146 -4.59 17.26 2.26
CA ARG A 146 -3.63 16.20 2.47
C ARG A 146 -2.75 16.05 1.25
N LYS A 147 -1.47 15.86 1.51
CA LYS A 147 -0.50 15.62 0.47
C LYS A 147 -0.82 14.30 -0.24
N PHE A 148 -0.83 14.32 -1.56
CA PHE A 148 -1.00 13.09 -2.34
C PHE A 148 0.33 12.47 -2.71
N LEU A 149 1.29 13.29 -3.11
CA LEU A 149 2.57 12.84 -3.65
C LEU A 149 3.65 12.93 -2.59
N PHE A 150 4.34 11.82 -2.38
CA PHE A 150 5.52 11.74 -1.52
C PHE A 150 6.75 11.49 -2.40
N VAL A 151 7.69 12.40 -2.36
CA VAL A 151 8.93 12.29 -3.12
C VAL A 151 10.14 12.32 -2.22
#